data_7366673e6cda0c99736ac57424db645a
#
_entry.id   7366673e6cda0c99736ac57424db645a
#
_cell.length_a   1.000
_cell.length_b   1.000
_cell.length_c   1.000
_cell.angle_alpha   90.00
_cell.angle_beta   90.00
_cell.angle_gamma   90.00
#
_symmetry.space_group_name_H-M   'P 1'
#
loop_
_entity.id
_entity.type
_entity.pdbx_description
1 polymer ?
#
loop_
_entity_poly.entity_id
_entity_poly.type
_entity_poly.pdbx_seq_one_letter_code
_entity_poly.pdbx_strand_id
1 'polypeptide(L)'
;YDYTNFLMNKNTNIIRNAVLRKDDYMIEINLLFRKDIFNQRFEENEQASYIPVLVENNSIELTGKGKIVNDCVKIRCQLVNYVTNTPVYVISRSCRKNESKDKWSILDCVSKYDSNEDISDKIEKAYQWLNLVPKLKYINKLFEYPEYYPVWNRNVDQRWCNAIKKLCYDIGELTLLWNIGLEKRNYLHSKNIYHISQLQADDLNFSDKYKKPMEFILQGLRDKSKKIIRGGHIEERKTDIEFFVDFEVLSREDVSYDNFPEMEAYEMIYQIGLGWRYYGRKWNYKMWLAKERTLEEEKRIIEEWLIMMKLLSDDNAPVYHWYKAEQIFFNKAIRRHNMNWTKPNWVDLHELYTTLPIVIAGMHSFQLKEITRALRSFNLVEKSYEDLVCQSGRNALSDAWDYYYNENKSEEHINNMKNYNELDCFLLTVLLDIGRI
;
A
#
# COMPACT_ATOMS: atom_id res chain seq x y z
N TYR A 1 -33.61 -3.85 -1.14
CA TYR A 1 -34.20 -4.71 -0.15
C TYR A 1 -35.40 -5.46 -0.73
N ASP A 2 -36.44 -4.77 -1.17
CA ASP A 2 -37.68 -5.40 -1.67
C ASP A 2 -37.45 -6.31 -2.90
N TYR A 3 -36.54 -5.89 -3.77
CA TYR A 3 -36.17 -6.71 -4.92
C TYR A 3 -35.41 -7.99 -4.51
N THR A 4 -34.58 -7.93 -3.49
CA THR A 4 -33.92 -9.12 -2.93
C THR A 4 -34.94 -10.12 -2.38
N ASN A 5 -35.91 -9.65 -1.60
CA ASN A 5 -36.99 -10.48 -1.07
C ASN A 5 -37.83 -11.09 -2.18
N PHE A 6 -38.13 -10.31 -3.22
CA PHE A 6 -38.84 -10.83 -4.39
C PHE A 6 -38.07 -11.98 -5.05
N LEU A 7 -36.77 -11.82 -5.26
CA LEU A 7 -35.91 -12.87 -5.85
C LEU A 7 -35.80 -14.12 -4.96
N MET A 8 -35.69 -13.93 -3.63
CA MET A 8 -35.71 -15.04 -2.67
C MET A 8 -37.03 -15.81 -2.72
N ASN A 9 -38.17 -15.12 -2.77
CA ASN A 9 -39.50 -15.74 -2.90
C ASN A 9 -39.69 -16.46 -4.24
N LYS A 10 -38.94 -16.09 -5.29
CA LYS A 10 -38.89 -16.77 -6.57
C LYS A 10 -37.92 -17.96 -6.58
N ASN A 11 -37.30 -18.30 -5.45
CA ASN A 11 -36.31 -19.36 -5.33
C ASN A 11 -35.13 -19.20 -6.29
N THR A 12 -34.69 -17.97 -6.51
CA THR A 12 -33.54 -17.69 -7.41
C THR A 12 -32.29 -18.38 -6.89
N ASN A 13 -31.55 -19.06 -7.74
CA ASN A 13 -30.39 -19.87 -7.37
C ASN A 13 -29.27 -19.05 -6.74
N ILE A 14 -28.94 -17.90 -7.34
CA ILE A 14 -27.90 -16.97 -6.87
C ILE A 14 -28.41 -15.55 -7.06
N ILE A 15 -28.36 -14.76 -6.00
CA ILE A 15 -28.70 -13.35 -6.02
C ILE A 15 -27.41 -12.54 -5.85
N ARG A 16 -27.12 -11.66 -6.80
CA ARG A 16 -25.95 -10.75 -6.72
C ARG A 16 -26.36 -9.46 -6.06
N ASN A 17 -25.44 -8.86 -5.29
CA ASN A 17 -25.63 -7.60 -4.60
C ASN A 17 -26.95 -7.55 -3.82
N ALA A 18 -27.20 -8.64 -3.08
CA ALA A 18 -28.41 -8.77 -2.28
C ALA A 18 -28.41 -7.76 -1.13
N VAL A 19 -29.52 -7.07 -0.93
CA VAL A 19 -29.68 -6.13 0.19
C VAL A 19 -30.65 -6.71 1.19
N LEU A 20 -30.19 -6.94 2.41
CA LEU A 20 -31.00 -7.43 3.52
C LEU A 20 -31.05 -6.41 4.66
N ARG A 21 -32.14 -6.44 5.43
CA ARG A 21 -32.33 -5.55 6.57
C ARG A 21 -32.79 -6.34 7.80
N LYS A 22 -32.22 -6.01 8.94
CA LYS A 22 -32.69 -6.44 10.26
C LYS A 22 -32.44 -5.31 11.25
N ASP A 23 -33.47 -4.94 11.99
CA ASP A 23 -33.45 -3.78 12.89
C ASP A 23 -32.98 -2.50 12.15
N ASP A 24 -32.01 -1.79 12.68
CA ASP A 24 -31.45 -0.59 12.07
C ASP A 24 -30.32 -0.88 11.05
N TYR A 25 -29.96 -2.14 10.88
CA TYR A 25 -28.88 -2.54 9.97
C TYR A 25 -29.43 -2.88 8.59
N MET A 26 -28.85 -2.25 7.58
CA MET A 26 -29.04 -2.60 6.19
C MET A 26 -27.68 -2.99 5.60
N ILE A 27 -27.57 -4.19 5.05
CA ILE A 27 -26.34 -4.75 4.53
C ILE A 27 -26.46 -5.14 3.08
N GLU A 28 -25.39 -4.95 2.34
CA GLU A 28 -25.21 -5.49 0.99
C GLU A 28 -24.32 -6.73 1.05
N ILE A 29 -24.80 -7.81 0.42
CA ILE A 29 -24.12 -9.10 0.32
C ILE A 29 -23.78 -9.34 -1.15
N ASN A 30 -22.51 -9.56 -1.45
CA ASN A 30 -22.05 -9.73 -2.83
C ASN A 30 -22.80 -10.87 -3.56
N LEU A 31 -22.92 -12.02 -2.89
CA LEU A 31 -23.63 -13.19 -3.44
C LEU A 31 -24.46 -13.85 -2.33
N LEU A 32 -25.70 -14.20 -2.67
CA LEU A 32 -26.59 -14.96 -1.81
C LEU A 32 -27.00 -16.23 -2.55
N PHE A 33 -26.47 -17.36 -2.12
CA PHE A 33 -26.69 -18.65 -2.76
C PHE A 33 -27.87 -19.38 -2.14
N ARG A 34 -28.77 -19.94 -2.96
CA ARG A 34 -29.74 -20.89 -2.43
C ARG A 34 -29.00 -22.12 -1.88
N LYS A 35 -29.41 -22.58 -0.71
CA LYS A 35 -28.71 -23.60 0.06
C LYS A 35 -28.41 -24.89 -0.71
N ASP A 36 -29.40 -25.41 -1.45
CA ASP A 36 -29.23 -26.65 -2.22
C ASP A 36 -28.15 -26.54 -3.29
N ILE A 37 -27.99 -25.35 -3.89
CA ILE A 37 -26.92 -25.06 -4.85
C ILE A 37 -25.56 -24.96 -4.15
N PHE A 38 -25.54 -24.32 -2.97
CA PHE A 38 -24.30 -24.16 -2.20
C PHE A 38 -23.81 -25.50 -1.65
N ASN A 39 -24.71 -26.31 -1.06
CA ASN A 39 -24.39 -27.58 -0.44
C ASN A 39 -23.86 -28.65 -1.43
N GLN A 40 -24.19 -28.56 -2.72
CA GLN A 40 -23.58 -29.42 -3.73
C GLN A 40 -22.04 -29.29 -3.80
N ARG A 41 -21.51 -28.20 -3.26
CA ARG A 41 -20.07 -27.88 -3.29
C ARG A 41 -19.40 -27.94 -1.91
N PHE A 42 -20.13 -27.66 -0.81
CA PHE A 42 -19.55 -27.40 0.50
C PHE A 42 -20.11 -28.27 1.64
N GLU A 43 -21.02 -29.22 1.37
CA GLU A 43 -21.54 -30.25 2.31
C GLU A 43 -22.01 -29.70 3.70
N GLU A 44 -22.71 -28.60 3.73
CA GLU A 44 -23.15 -27.98 4.98
C GLU A 44 -24.60 -28.33 5.38
N ASN A 45 -24.80 -28.75 6.64
CA ASN A 45 -26.10 -29.13 7.22
C ASN A 45 -26.77 -27.95 7.97
N GLU A 46 -27.09 -26.87 7.27
CA GLU A 46 -27.72 -25.69 7.87
C GLU A 46 -29.23 -25.62 7.56
N GLN A 47 -30.00 -25.01 8.44
CA GLN A 47 -31.47 -24.88 8.24
C GLN A 47 -31.89 -23.69 7.36
N ALA A 48 -30.96 -22.82 7.00
CA ALA A 48 -31.23 -21.61 6.22
C ALA A 48 -31.62 -21.92 4.76
N SER A 49 -32.45 -21.07 4.16
CA SER A 49 -32.81 -21.17 2.74
C SER A 49 -31.72 -20.63 1.83
N TYR A 50 -30.94 -19.66 2.28
CA TYR A 50 -29.86 -19.00 1.53
C TYR A 50 -28.60 -18.86 2.39
N ILE A 51 -27.44 -18.97 1.73
CA ILE A 51 -26.10 -18.85 2.32
C ILE A 51 -25.45 -17.58 1.78
N PRO A 52 -25.05 -16.63 2.66
CA PRO A 52 -24.36 -15.41 2.25
C PRO A 52 -22.88 -15.65 1.98
N VAL A 53 -22.41 -15.07 0.88
CA VAL A 53 -21.02 -15.12 0.46
C VAL A 53 -20.54 -13.71 0.17
N LEU A 54 -19.51 -13.28 0.88
CA LEU A 54 -18.80 -12.02 0.62
C LEU A 54 -17.68 -12.28 -0.37
N VAL A 55 -17.41 -11.31 -1.22
CA VAL A 55 -16.30 -11.34 -2.17
C VAL A 55 -15.31 -10.25 -1.79
N GLU A 56 -14.08 -10.65 -1.52
CA GLU A 56 -12.96 -9.76 -1.21
C GLU A 56 -11.95 -9.77 -2.35
N ASN A 57 -11.66 -8.60 -2.89
CA ASN A 57 -10.72 -8.46 -4.01
C ASN A 57 -9.26 -8.66 -3.60
N ASN A 58 -8.98 -8.65 -2.30
CA ASN A 58 -7.65 -8.84 -1.74
C ASN A 58 -7.49 -10.26 -1.19
N SER A 59 -6.24 -10.67 -1.00
CA SER A 59 -5.94 -11.90 -0.26
C SER A 59 -6.38 -11.77 1.18
N ILE A 60 -6.99 -12.82 1.72
CA ILE A 60 -7.34 -12.92 3.13
C ILE A 60 -6.23 -13.67 3.86
N GLU A 61 -5.68 -13.02 4.88
CA GLU A 61 -4.76 -13.67 5.80
C GLU A 61 -5.55 -14.53 6.78
N LEU A 62 -5.14 -15.81 6.89
CA LEU A 62 -5.70 -16.74 7.82
C LEU A 62 -4.67 -17.10 8.90
N THR A 63 -5.14 -17.30 10.13
CA THR A 63 -4.33 -17.94 11.18
C THR A 63 -3.98 -19.38 10.79
N GLY A 64 -3.01 -19.99 11.45
CA GLY A 64 -2.70 -21.41 11.27
C GLY A 64 -3.89 -22.37 11.51
N LYS A 65 -4.95 -21.92 12.17
CA LYS A 65 -6.22 -22.64 12.37
C LYS A 65 -7.30 -22.29 11.32
N GLY A 66 -6.95 -21.51 10.28
CA GLY A 66 -7.86 -21.13 9.21
C GLY A 66 -8.84 -20.00 9.53
N LYS A 67 -8.64 -19.26 10.64
CA LYS A 67 -9.49 -18.11 11.00
C LYS A 67 -9.05 -16.84 10.28
N ILE A 68 -9.99 -16.02 9.84
CA ILE A 68 -9.74 -14.72 9.20
C ILE A 68 -9.04 -13.78 10.20
N VAL A 69 -7.95 -13.13 9.77
CA VAL A 69 -7.19 -12.19 10.62
C VAL A 69 -7.71 -10.76 10.48
N ASN A 70 -8.11 -10.34 9.28
CA ASN A 70 -8.51 -8.97 8.99
C ASN A 70 -9.80 -8.55 9.71
N ASP A 71 -9.71 -7.59 10.63
CA ASP A 71 -10.85 -7.12 11.44
C ASP A 71 -11.96 -6.49 10.60
N CYS A 72 -11.68 -5.80 9.50
CA CYS A 72 -12.72 -5.24 8.65
C CYS A 72 -13.57 -6.34 8.00
N VAL A 73 -12.92 -7.42 7.54
CA VAL A 73 -13.61 -8.58 6.98
C VAL A 73 -14.43 -9.28 8.05
N LYS A 74 -13.89 -9.44 9.27
CA LYS A 74 -14.61 -10.02 10.41
C LYS A 74 -15.87 -9.22 10.76
N ILE A 75 -15.76 -7.89 10.86
CA ILE A 75 -16.89 -6.99 11.15
C ILE A 75 -17.98 -7.16 10.08
N ARG A 76 -17.60 -7.16 8.79
CA ARG A 76 -18.58 -7.42 7.72
C ARG A 76 -19.23 -8.78 7.86
N CYS A 77 -18.47 -9.83 8.10
CA CYS A 77 -19.00 -11.18 8.31
C CYS A 77 -19.95 -11.25 9.48
N GLN A 78 -19.62 -10.61 10.61
CA GLN A 78 -20.47 -10.62 11.79
C GLN A 78 -21.78 -9.86 11.58
N LEU A 79 -21.74 -8.72 10.91
CA LEU A 79 -22.96 -7.98 10.54
C LEU A 79 -23.84 -8.81 9.60
N VAL A 80 -23.24 -9.47 8.59
CA VAL A 80 -23.98 -10.38 7.70
C VAL A 80 -24.55 -11.56 8.48
N ASN A 81 -23.77 -12.19 9.36
CA ASN A 81 -24.26 -13.28 10.22
C ASN A 81 -25.41 -12.81 11.12
N TYR A 82 -25.29 -11.62 11.74
CA TYR A 82 -26.36 -11.05 12.57
C TYR A 82 -27.67 -10.86 11.78
N VAL A 83 -27.57 -10.31 10.57
CA VAL A 83 -28.77 -10.02 9.75
C VAL A 83 -29.37 -11.31 9.16
N THR A 84 -28.57 -12.26 8.74
CA THR A 84 -29.03 -13.49 8.07
C THR A 84 -29.27 -14.66 9.03
N ASN A 85 -28.65 -14.62 10.21
CA ASN A 85 -28.60 -15.74 11.16
C ASN A 85 -28.09 -17.04 10.53
N THR A 86 -27.11 -16.94 9.65
CA THR A 86 -26.52 -18.06 8.90
C THR A 86 -25.00 -17.93 8.85
N PRO A 87 -24.26 -19.05 8.70
CA PRO A 87 -22.83 -18.98 8.44
C PRO A 87 -22.50 -18.12 7.25
N VAL A 88 -21.40 -17.36 7.34
CA VAL A 88 -20.93 -16.48 6.29
C VAL A 88 -19.68 -17.06 5.66
N TYR A 89 -19.63 -17.08 4.36
CA TYR A 89 -18.46 -17.47 3.60
C TYR A 89 -17.84 -16.27 2.93
N VAL A 90 -16.52 -16.31 2.76
CA VAL A 90 -15.77 -15.25 2.09
C VAL A 90 -14.98 -15.90 0.96
N ILE A 91 -15.19 -15.43 -0.25
CA ILE A 91 -14.34 -15.72 -1.40
C ILE A 91 -13.33 -14.60 -1.52
N SER A 92 -12.06 -14.93 -1.51
CA SER A 92 -10.97 -13.98 -1.66
C SER A 92 -10.08 -14.36 -2.84
N ARG A 93 -9.21 -13.45 -3.24
CA ARG A 93 -8.22 -13.68 -4.30
C ARG A 93 -7.26 -14.81 -3.97
N SER A 94 -6.86 -14.91 -2.70
CA SER A 94 -6.11 -16.03 -2.15
C SER A 94 -6.28 -16.10 -0.64
N CYS A 95 -6.19 -17.31 -0.10
CA CYS A 95 -6.12 -17.52 1.35
C CYS A 95 -4.67 -17.84 1.71
N ARG A 96 -3.97 -16.91 2.36
CA ARG A 96 -2.61 -17.15 2.84
C ARG A 96 -2.64 -18.07 4.07
N LYS A 97 -2.62 -19.37 3.83
CA LYS A 97 -1.99 -20.30 4.77
C LYS A 97 -0.50 -20.25 4.45
N ASN A 98 0.36 -20.14 5.44
CA ASN A 98 1.83 -20.03 5.40
C ASN A 98 2.59 -20.92 4.37
N GLU A 99 1.94 -21.39 3.31
CA GLU A 99 2.49 -22.22 2.25
C GLU A 99 2.50 -21.45 0.93
N SER A 100 3.66 -21.40 0.30
CA SER A 100 3.83 -20.89 -1.06
C SER A 100 3.23 -21.89 -2.05
N LYS A 101 1.99 -21.71 -2.44
CA LYS A 101 1.41 -22.43 -3.59
C LYS A 101 1.61 -21.58 -4.83
N ASP A 102 2.13 -22.18 -5.88
CA ASP A 102 2.28 -21.50 -7.18
C ASP A 102 0.98 -21.60 -8.02
N LYS A 103 0.10 -22.54 -7.67
CA LYS A 103 -1.22 -22.73 -8.31
C LYS A 103 -2.33 -22.69 -7.28
N TRP A 104 -3.41 -21.98 -7.60
CA TRP A 104 -4.59 -21.79 -6.77
C TRP A 104 -5.84 -22.30 -7.47
N SER A 105 -6.74 -22.94 -6.72
CA SER A 105 -8.10 -23.23 -7.17
C SER A 105 -9.10 -22.31 -6.46
N ILE A 106 -10.32 -22.20 -7.00
CA ILE A 106 -11.40 -21.42 -6.35
C ILE A 106 -11.69 -21.92 -4.94
N LEU A 107 -11.54 -23.21 -4.68
CA LEU A 107 -11.79 -23.81 -3.37
C LEU A 107 -10.74 -23.40 -2.33
N ASP A 108 -9.52 -23.12 -2.77
CA ASP A 108 -8.45 -22.59 -1.90
C ASP A 108 -8.71 -21.13 -1.49
N CYS A 109 -9.63 -20.44 -2.17
CA CYS A 109 -9.97 -19.05 -1.98
C CYS A 109 -11.24 -18.84 -1.13
N VAL A 110 -11.91 -19.91 -0.69
CA VAL A 110 -13.12 -19.85 0.13
C VAL A 110 -12.79 -20.09 1.60
N SER A 111 -13.25 -19.18 2.45
CA SER A 111 -13.09 -19.28 3.91
C SER A 111 -14.43 -19.14 4.59
N LYS A 112 -14.69 -19.99 5.59
CA LYS A 112 -15.86 -19.85 6.48
C LYS A 112 -15.50 -18.91 7.63
N TYR A 113 -16.37 -17.95 7.93
CA TYR A 113 -16.23 -17.10 9.11
C TYR A 113 -16.61 -17.87 10.37
N ASP A 114 -15.75 -17.82 11.39
CA ASP A 114 -16.02 -18.38 12.71
C ASP A 114 -16.80 -17.35 13.55
N SER A 115 -18.10 -17.57 13.72
CA SER A 115 -19.01 -16.69 14.48
C SER A 115 -18.77 -16.69 15.99
N ASN A 116 -17.90 -17.59 16.51
CA ASN A 116 -17.57 -17.63 17.94
C ASN A 116 -16.56 -16.55 18.36
N GLU A 117 -16.01 -15.78 17.41
CA GLU A 117 -15.16 -14.65 17.74
C GLU A 117 -16.02 -13.43 18.11
N ASP A 118 -15.96 -13.03 19.38
CA ASP A 118 -16.70 -11.86 19.84
C ASP A 118 -16.00 -10.56 19.40
N ILE A 119 -16.63 -9.83 18.48
CA ILE A 119 -16.22 -8.49 18.04
C ILE A 119 -17.30 -7.43 18.31
N SER A 120 -18.28 -7.76 19.18
CA SER A 120 -19.43 -6.89 19.50
C SER A 120 -18.99 -5.51 19.97
N ASP A 121 -17.96 -5.43 20.81
CA ASP A 121 -17.41 -4.15 21.28
C ASP A 121 -16.89 -3.26 20.12
N LYS A 122 -16.30 -3.87 19.08
CA LYS A 122 -15.82 -3.10 17.92
C LYS A 122 -16.98 -2.58 17.07
N ILE A 123 -18.02 -3.39 16.93
CA ILE A 123 -19.24 -3.01 16.21
C ILE A 123 -19.97 -1.90 16.97
N GLU A 124 -20.12 -2.03 18.28
CA GLU A 124 -20.77 -1.01 19.11
C GLU A 124 -20.02 0.32 19.05
N LYS A 125 -18.70 0.31 19.17
CA LYS A 125 -17.87 1.52 19.00
C LYS A 125 -18.03 2.15 17.61
N ALA A 126 -18.07 1.34 16.56
CA ALA A 126 -18.31 1.83 15.21
C ALA A 126 -19.71 2.44 15.05
N TYR A 127 -20.72 1.83 15.64
CA TYR A 127 -22.09 2.33 15.65
C TYR A 127 -22.22 3.66 16.42
N GLN A 128 -21.63 3.75 17.59
CA GLN A 128 -21.56 5.00 18.37
C GLN A 128 -20.87 6.11 17.59
N TRP A 129 -19.77 5.78 16.89
CA TRP A 129 -19.07 6.71 16.02
C TRP A 129 -19.96 7.19 14.85
N LEU A 130 -20.65 6.28 14.15
CA LEU A 130 -21.57 6.62 13.06
C LEU A 130 -22.71 7.53 13.52
N ASN A 131 -23.22 7.34 14.74
CA ASN A 131 -24.27 8.18 15.30
C ASN A 131 -23.78 9.55 15.78
N LEU A 132 -22.52 9.65 16.14
CA LEU A 132 -21.93 10.90 16.61
C LEU A 132 -21.45 11.81 15.46
N VAL A 133 -20.83 11.25 14.42
CA VAL A 133 -20.25 12.01 13.28
C VAL A 133 -21.24 12.98 12.65
N PRO A 134 -22.51 12.63 12.37
CA PRO A 134 -23.49 13.59 11.84
C PRO A 134 -23.81 14.73 12.80
N LYS A 135 -23.60 14.56 14.11
CA LYS A 135 -23.84 15.58 15.14
C LYS A 135 -22.68 16.57 15.26
N LEU A 136 -21.48 16.14 14.82
CA LEU A 136 -20.29 16.98 14.72
C LEU A 136 -20.41 17.86 13.45
N LYS A 137 -21.31 18.85 13.47
CA LYS A 137 -21.63 19.69 12.31
C LYS A 137 -20.44 20.49 11.74
N TYR A 138 -19.35 20.63 12.49
CA TYR A 138 -18.15 21.42 12.09
C TYR A 138 -16.87 20.76 12.60
N ILE A 139 -15.79 20.87 11.81
CA ILE A 139 -14.43 20.42 12.16
C ILE A 139 -13.98 20.94 13.53
N ASN A 140 -14.35 22.15 13.89
CA ASN A 140 -13.99 22.74 15.20
C ASN A 140 -14.48 21.93 16.41
N LYS A 141 -15.57 21.18 16.26
CA LYS A 141 -16.06 20.29 17.33
C LYS A 141 -15.36 18.93 17.35
N LEU A 142 -14.68 18.53 16.29
CA LEU A 142 -13.90 17.29 16.28
C LEU A 142 -12.74 17.36 17.29
N PHE A 143 -12.17 18.54 17.51
CA PHE A 143 -11.11 18.75 18.51
C PHE A 143 -11.54 18.48 19.96
N GLU A 144 -12.86 18.48 20.24
CA GLU A 144 -13.42 18.15 21.55
C GLU A 144 -13.47 16.63 21.78
N TYR A 145 -13.28 15.82 20.73
CA TYR A 145 -13.44 14.36 20.74
C TYR A 145 -12.26 13.65 20.08
N PRO A 146 -11.08 13.62 20.73
CA PRO A 146 -9.85 13.05 20.15
C PRO A 146 -9.95 11.57 19.78
N GLU A 147 -10.85 10.83 20.43
CA GLU A 147 -11.14 9.42 20.13
C GLU A 147 -11.72 9.20 18.73
N TYR A 148 -12.31 10.23 18.14
CA TYR A 148 -12.90 10.20 16.80
C TYR A 148 -12.01 10.82 15.72
N TYR A 149 -10.79 11.22 16.05
CA TYR A 149 -9.86 11.73 15.05
C TYR A 149 -9.63 10.70 13.95
N PRO A 150 -9.61 11.13 12.69
CA PRO A 150 -9.26 10.26 11.59
C PRO A 150 -7.87 9.69 11.78
N VAL A 151 -7.65 8.50 11.28
CA VAL A 151 -6.33 7.83 11.29
C VAL A 151 -5.79 7.84 9.88
N TRP A 152 -4.57 8.34 9.71
CA TRP A 152 -3.88 8.23 8.45
C TRP A 152 -3.17 6.87 8.37
N ASN A 153 -3.76 5.94 7.63
CA ASN A 153 -3.14 4.63 7.41
C ASN A 153 -3.37 4.15 5.98
N ARG A 154 -2.72 3.04 5.60
CA ARG A 154 -2.79 2.46 4.25
C ARG A 154 -4.17 1.89 3.88
N ASN A 155 -5.04 1.66 4.86
CA ASN A 155 -6.34 1.02 4.69
C ASN A 155 -7.49 2.03 4.54
N VAL A 156 -7.18 3.31 4.38
CA VAL A 156 -8.19 4.33 4.10
C VAL A 156 -8.81 4.05 2.73
N ASP A 157 -10.15 4.04 2.68
CA ASP A 157 -10.89 3.91 1.42
C ASP A 157 -10.45 5.02 0.44
N GLN A 158 -10.12 4.61 -0.78
CA GLN A 158 -9.54 5.51 -1.79
C GLN A 158 -10.46 6.70 -2.10
N ARG A 159 -11.78 6.53 -2.05
CA ARG A 159 -12.77 7.60 -2.28
C ARG A 159 -12.63 8.75 -1.28
N TRP A 160 -12.21 8.46 -0.04
CA TRP A 160 -12.10 9.41 1.05
C TRP A 160 -10.64 9.79 1.36
N CYS A 161 -9.68 9.14 0.71
CA CYS A 161 -8.26 9.26 1.01
C CYS A 161 -7.78 10.72 1.06
N ASN A 162 -8.11 11.53 0.05
CA ASN A 162 -7.70 12.92 -0.02
C ASN A 162 -8.36 13.78 1.07
N ALA A 163 -9.65 13.55 1.35
CA ALA A 163 -10.37 14.28 2.39
C ALA A 163 -9.83 13.93 3.80
N ILE A 164 -9.60 12.65 4.07
CA ILE A 164 -9.03 12.18 5.34
C ILE A 164 -7.61 12.67 5.49
N LYS A 165 -6.79 12.60 4.44
CA LYS A 165 -5.42 13.12 4.45
C LYS A 165 -5.41 14.60 4.81
N LYS A 166 -6.22 15.40 4.11
CA LYS A 166 -6.35 16.83 4.39
C LYS A 166 -6.74 17.08 5.84
N LEU A 167 -7.76 16.40 6.33
CA LEU A 167 -8.22 16.54 7.71
C LEU A 167 -7.12 16.17 8.72
N CYS A 168 -6.38 15.07 8.50
CA CYS A 168 -5.25 14.69 9.36
C CYS A 168 -4.17 15.78 9.41
N TYR A 169 -3.87 16.43 8.28
CA TYR A 169 -2.93 17.56 8.25
C TYR A 169 -3.49 18.78 9.01
N ASP A 170 -4.77 19.11 8.80
CA ASP A 170 -5.42 20.27 9.43
C ASP A 170 -5.45 20.16 10.95
N ILE A 171 -5.63 18.95 11.49
CA ILE A 171 -5.64 18.70 12.95
C ILE A 171 -4.26 18.35 13.53
N GLY A 172 -3.25 18.13 12.70
CA GLY A 172 -1.93 17.66 13.16
C GLY A 172 -1.99 16.27 13.77
N GLU A 173 -2.66 15.33 13.08
CA GLU A 173 -2.90 13.97 13.56
C GLU A 173 -1.60 13.17 13.66
N LEU A 174 -1.43 12.40 14.74
CA LEU A 174 -0.17 11.75 15.12
C LEU A 174 0.27 10.65 14.13
N THR A 175 -0.67 9.95 13.48
CA THR A 175 -0.34 8.87 12.54
C THR A 175 0.21 9.36 11.19
N LEU A 176 0.26 10.68 10.95
CA LEU A 176 1.04 11.27 9.87
C LEU A 176 2.54 11.05 10.06
N LEU A 177 2.97 10.97 11.34
CA LEU A 177 4.39 10.88 11.68
C LEU A 177 4.97 9.48 11.40
N TRP A 178 6.22 9.49 11.03
CA TRP A 178 7.00 8.29 10.77
C TRP A 178 6.98 7.30 11.94
N ASN A 179 6.66 6.03 11.65
CA ASN A 179 6.57 4.95 12.63
C ASN A 179 5.56 5.14 13.78
N ILE A 180 4.60 6.05 13.64
CA ILE A 180 3.46 6.14 14.55
C ILE A 180 2.24 5.48 13.89
N GLY A 181 1.96 4.24 14.33
CA GLY A 181 0.73 3.53 13.99
C GLY A 181 -0.35 3.72 15.05
N LEU A 182 -1.48 3.06 14.85
CA LEU A 182 -2.67 3.17 15.71
C LEU A 182 -2.36 2.84 17.18
N GLU A 183 -1.57 1.82 17.45
CA GLU A 183 -1.19 1.41 18.81
C GLU A 183 -0.44 2.53 19.55
N LYS A 184 0.58 3.09 18.92
CA LYS A 184 1.35 4.21 19.49
C LYS A 184 0.50 5.47 19.65
N ARG A 185 -0.35 5.77 18.68
CA ARG A 185 -1.33 6.86 18.79
C ARG A 185 -2.22 6.69 20.01
N ASN A 186 -2.81 5.51 20.21
CA ASN A 186 -3.68 5.24 21.36
C ASN A 186 -2.92 5.36 22.70
N TYR A 187 -1.66 4.92 22.74
CA TYR A 187 -0.79 5.13 23.89
C TYR A 187 -0.55 6.63 24.16
N LEU A 188 -0.30 7.45 23.15
CA LEU A 188 -0.13 8.91 23.30
C LEU A 188 -1.44 9.57 23.75
N HIS A 189 -2.58 9.16 23.21
CA HIS A 189 -3.90 9.64 23.64
C HIS A 189 -4.16 9.32 25.12
N SER A 190 -3.74 8.17 25.62
CA SER A 190 -3.85 7.85 27.06
C SER A 190 -3.01 8.78 27.95
N LYS A 191 -2.04 9.49 27.37
CA LYS A 191 -1.24 10.53 28.01
C LYS A 191 -1.72 11.96 27.73
N ASN A 192 -2.91 12.11 27.14
CA ASN A 192 -3.48 13.40 26.71
C ASN A 192 -2.65 14.12 25.63
N ILE A 193 -1.89 13.37 24.82
CA ILE A 193 -1.16 13.87 23.65
C ILE A 193 -1.97 13.52 22.41
N TYR A 194 -2.64 14.48 21.80
CA TYR A 194 -3.57 14.29 20.69
C TYR A 194 -3.08 14.85 19.38
N HIS A 195 -2.13 15.80 19.43
CA HIS A 195 -1.64 16.55 18.28
C HIS A 195 -0.12 16.50 18.19
N ILE A 196 0.40 16.56 16.96
CA ILE A 196 1.84 16.64 16.69
C ILE A 196 2.49 17.80 17.44
N SER A 197 1.81 18.94 17.59
CA SER A 197 2.34 20.12 18.32
C SER A 197 2.63 19.87 19.79
N GLN A 198 1.93 18.92 20.42
CA GLN A 198 2.10 18.55 21.83
C GLN A 198 3.23 17.52 22.03
N LEU A 199 3.55 16.75 20.98
CA LEU A 199 4.44 15.60 21.05
C LEU A 199 5.90 16.02 21.23
N GLN A 200 6.61 15.39 22.16
CA GLN A 200 8.06 15.39 22.27
C GLN A 200 8.59 14.00 21.87
N ALA A 201 9.84 13.92 21.39
CA ALA A 201 10.41 12.63 21.02
C ALA A 201 10.54 11.66 22.22
N ASP A 202 10.69 12.19 23.41
CA ASP A 202 10.75 11.44 24.68
C ASP A 202 9.41 10.80 25.08
N ASP A 203 8.30 11.29 24.57
CA ASP A 203 6.98 10.68 24.79
C ASP A 203 6.84 9.35 24.09
N LEU A 204 7.70 9.09 23.08
CA LEU A 204 7.75 7.88 22.30
C LEU A 204 8.79 6.94 22.89
N ASN A 205 8.37 5.71 23.19
CA ASN A 205 9.31 4.66 23.61
C ASN A 205 10.06 4.09 22.38
N PHE A 206 10.83 4.95 21.71
CA PHE A 206 11.66 4.61 20.57
C PHE A 206 13.07 4.25 21.01
N SER A 207 13.69 3.26 20.30
CA SER A 207 15.14 3.11 20.36
C SER A 207 15.83 4.33 19.72
N ASP A 208 17.08 4.57 20.05
CA ASP A 208 17.87 5.71 19.55
C ASP A 208 17.83 5.85 18.03
N LYS A 209 17.81 4.70 17.33
CA LYS A 209 17.69 4.64 15.88
C LYS A 209 16.46 5.38 15.33
N TYR A 210 15.35 5.38 16.05
CA TYR A 210 14.09 6.04 15.63
C TYR A 210 13.86 7.36 16.35
N LYS A 211 14.40 7.52 17.56
CA LYS A 211 14.22 8.71 18.38
C LYS A 211 14.86 9.93 17.73
N LYS A 212 16.14 9.84 17.39
CA LYS A 212 16.88 10.97 16.81
C LYS A 212 16.27 11.47 15.48
N PRO A 213 15.92 10.63 14.47
CA PRO A 213 15.19 11.10 13.30
C PRO A 213 13.85 11.77 13.62
N MET A 214 13.12 11.27 14.64
CA MET A 214 11.85 11.87 15.07
C MET A 214 12.04 13.27 15.66
N GLU A 215 13.08 13.47 16.48
CA GLU A 215 13.44 14.80 17.01
C GLU A 215 13.61 15.82 15.89
N PHE A 216 14.33 15.43 14.82
CA PHE A 216 14.57 16.30 13.67
C PHE A 216 13.29 16.57 12.86
N ILE A 217 12.41 15.56 12.70
CA ILE A 217 11.09 15.76 12.09
C ILE A 217 10.27 16.76 12.90
N LEU A 218 10.16 16.57 14.21
CA LEU A 218 9.42 17.47 15.10
C LEU A 218 10.00 18.89 15.09
N GLN A 219 11.33 19.02 15.06
CA GLN A 219 11.99 20.31 14.91
C GLN A 219 11.58 20.99 13.59
N GLY A 220 11.63 20.27 12.47
CA GLY A 220 11.27 20.81 11.14
C GLY A 220 9.78 21.12 10.97
N LEU A 221 8.92 20.48 11.74
CA LEU A 221 7.49 20.81 11.77
C LEU A 221 7.20 22.07 12.59
N ARG A 222 7.98 22.34 13.64
CA ARG A 222 7.83 23.51 14.51
C ARG A 222 8.51 24.76 13.96
N ASP A 223 9.69 24.58 13.37
CA ASP A 223 10.48 25.68 12.84
C ASP A 223 10.83 25.43 11.35
N LYS A 224 10.23 26.22 10.48
CA LYS A 224 10.46 26.20 9.03
C LYS A 224 11.48 27.24 8.58
N SER A 225 12.14 27.94 9.48
CA SER A 225 13.17 28.93 9.14
C SER A 225 14.38 28.30 8.44
N LYS A 226 14.71 27.07 8.82
CA LYS A 226 15.71 26.23 8.15
C LYS A 226 14.99 25.25 7.22
N LYS A 227 15.20 25.39 5.89
CA LYS A 227 14.61 24.48 4.91
C LYS A 227 15.03 23.02 5.09
N ILE A 228 16.28 22.82 5.52
CA ILE A 228 16.87 21.50 5.72
C ILE A 228 17.55 21.46 7.09
N ILE A 229 17.24 20.41 7.85
CA ILE A 229 17.80 20.16 9.19
C ILE A 229 18.61 18.86 9.09
N ARG A 230 19.82 18.86 9.64
CA ARG A 230 20.77 17.76 9.46
C ARG A 230 21.44 17.35 10.74
N GLY A 231 21.55 16.03 10.96
CA GLY A 231 22.41 15.41 11.96
C GLY A 231 23.75 14.94 11.42
N GLY A 232 23.92 15.00 10.10
CA GLY A 232 25.14 14.64 9.37
C GLY A 232 25.03 14.97 7.89
N HIS A 233 26.00 14.57 7.10
CA HIS A 233 26.04 14.72 5.64
C HIS A 233 26.46 13.40 5.00
N ILE A 234 26.02 13.18 3.77
CA ILE A 234 26.43 12.02 2.97
C ILE A 234 27.81 12.29 2.40
N GLU A 235 28.75 11.38 2.65
CA GLU A 235 30.09 11.50 2.11
C GLU A 235 30.09 11.43 0.58
N GLU A 236 30.90 12.27 -0.04
CA GLU A 236 31.10 12.25 -1.48
C GLU A 236 31.91 11.02 -1.87
N ARG A 237 31.35 10.22 -2.79
CA ARG A 237 32.07 9.09 -3.37
C ARG A 237 32.81 9.55 -4.60
N LYS A 238 34.09 9.21 -4.70
CA LYS A 238 34.90 9.49 -5.89
C LYS A 238 34.58 8.48 -6.99
N THR A 239 33.49 8.72 -7.70
CA THR A 239 33.06 7.92 -8.87
C THR A 239 32.73 8.85 -10.02
N ASP A 240 33.11 8.46 -11.25
CA ASP A 240 32.84 9.27 -12.44
C ASP A 240 31.35 9.27 -12.81
N ILE A 241 30.61 8.25 -12.41
CA ILE A 241 29.21 8.07 -12.71
C ILE A 241 28.43 7.63 -11.46
N GLU A 242 27.19 8.06 -11.38
CA GLU A 242 26.21 7.68 -10.37
C GLU A 242 24.96 7.15 -11.04
N PHE A 243 24.45 6.02 -10.55
CA PHE A 243 23.21 5.40 -11.00
C PHE A 243 22.11 5.59 -9.98
N PHE A 244 20.88 5.76 -10.46
CA PHE A 244 19.66 5.94 -9.66
C PHE A 244 18.59 5.00 -10.22
N VAL A 245 18.05 4.14 -9.40
CA VAL A 245 17.18 3.06 -9.87
C VAL A 245 15.89 3.01 -9.08
N ASP A 246 14.82 2.67 -9.78
CA ASP A 246 13.52 2.36 -9.23
C ASP A 246 12.88 1.22 -10.00
N PHE A 247 12.30 0.23 -9.27
CA PHE A 247 11.65 -0.95 -9.82
C PHE A 247 10.16 -0.93 -9.56
N GLU A 248 9.38 -1.22 -10.60
CA GLU A 248 7.97 -1.53 -10.45
C GLU A 248 7.73 -3.03 -10.55
N VAL A 249 6.90 -3.55 -9.65
CA VAL A 249 6.73 -4.97 -9.44
C VAL A 249 5.26 -5.35 -9.43
N LEU A 250 4.90 -6.37 -10.23
CA LEU A 250 3.63 -7.07 -10.11
C LEU A 250 3.71 -8.05 -8.95
N SER A 251 2.74 -8.04 -8.06
CA SER A 251 2.66 -9.03 -6.99
C SER A 251 2.02 -10.34 -7.49
N ARG A 252 2.12 -11.39 -6.68
CA ARG A 252 1.41 -12.65 -6.94
C ARG A 252 -0.11 -12.49 -7.01
N GLU A 253 -0.62 -11.44 -6.39
CA GLU A 253 -2.06 -11.14 -6.29
C GLU A 253 -2.57 -10.36 -7.51
N ASP A 254 -1.66 -9.79 -8.31
CA ASP A 254 -1.98 -9.03 -9.51
C ASP A 254 -2.10 -9.98 -10.71
N VAL A 255 -3.13 -10.84 -10.73
CA VAL A 255 -3.41 -11.78 -11.80
C VAL A 255 -4.78 -11.54 -12.42
N SER A 256 -4.91 -11.81 -13.73
CA SER A 256 -6.21 -11.82 -14.40
C SER A 256 -7.07 -12.98 -13.89
N TYR A 257 -8.38 -12.75 -13.81
CA TYR A 257 -9.35 -13.79 -13.49
C TYR A 257 -9.73 -14.64 -14.71
N ASP A 258 -9.21 -14.35 -15.91
CA ASP A 258 -9.55 -15.09 -17.14
C ASP A 258 -9.10 -16.54 -17.06
N ASN A 259 -8.02 -16.82 -16.33
CA ASN A 259 -7.50 -18.17 -16.11
C ASN A 259 -7.95 -18.79 -14.77
N PHE A 260 -8.93 -18.19 -14.11
CA PHE A 260 -9.49 -18.74 -12.89
C PHE A 260 -10.31 -20.00 -13.20
N PRO A 261 -10.24 -21.11 -12.42
CA PRO A 261 -9.65 -21.20 -11.08
C PRO A 261 -8.16 -21.56 -11.04
N GLU A 262 -7.54 -21.95 -12.12
CA GLU A 262 -6.12 -22.30 -12.17
C GLU A 262 -5.29 -21.10 -12.64
N MET A 263 -4.61 -20.46 -11.71
CA MET A 263 -3.78 -19.28 -12.00
C MET A 263 -2.33 -19.55 -11.59
N GLU A 264 -1.40 -19.26 -12.50
CA GLU A 264 -0.01 -19.13 -12.12
C GLU A 264 0.19 -17.77 -11.48
N ALA A 265 0.56 -17.78 -10.19
CA ALA A 265 0.79 -16.57 -9.41
C ALA A 265 2.29 -16.43 -9.09
N TYR A 266 2.98 -15.53 -9.75
CA TYR A 266 4.35 -15.21 -9.44
C TYR A 266 4.55 -13.69 -9.37
N GLU A 267 5.51 -13.30 -8.53
CA GLU A 267 5.96 -11.94 -8.42
C GLU A 267 6.94 -11.65 -9.57
N MET A 268 6.86 -10.47 -10.17
CA MET A 268 7.64 -10.13 -11.36
C MET A 268 8.04 -8.66 -11.33
N ILE A 269 9.32 -8.35 -11.57
CA ILE A 269 9.76 -7.00 -11.92
C ILE A 269 9.30 -6.76 -13.37
N TYR A 270 8.36 -5.84 -13.56
CA TYR A 270 7.84 -5.56 -14.90
C TYR A 270 8.42 -4.29 -15.52
N GLN A 271 8.97 -3.40 -14.68
CA GLN A 271 9.59 -2.16 -15.14
C GLN A 271 10.84 -1.87 -14.32
N ILE A 272 11.88 -1.43 -14.99
CA ILE A 272 13.14 -0.95 -14.41
C ILE A 272 13.41 0.44 -14.96
N GLY A 273 13.51 1.45 -14.09
CA GLY A 273 14.02 2.75 -14.42
C GLY A 273 15.49 2.88 -14.02
N LEU A 274 16.30 3.42 -14.88
CA LEU A 274 17.68 3.78 -14.61
C LEU A 274 17.92 5.22 -14.98
N GLY A 275 18.13 6.05 -13.98
CA GLY A 275 18.73 7.36 -14.14
C GLY A 275 20.24 7.29 -13.97
N TRP A 276 20.99 8.13 -14.66
CA TRP A 276 22.42 8.27 -14.42
C TRP A 276 22.92 9.67 -14.72
N ARG A 277 23.99 10.03 -14.06
CA ARG A 277 24.74 11.25 -14.36
C ARG A 277 26.24 11.01 -14.19
N TYR A 278 27.02 11.63 -15.05
CA TYR A 278 28.43 11.83 -14.82
C TYR A 278 28.63 13.07 -13.94
N TYR A 279 29.68 13.10 -13.14
CA TYR A 279 29.98 14.23 -12.26
C TYR A 279 29.91 15.58 -13.02
N GLY A 280 29.03 16.48 -12.54
CA GLY A 280 28.81 17.80 -13.17
C GLY A 280 28.10 17.79 -14.53
N ARG A 281 27.59 16.67 -15.02
CA ARG A 281 26.93 16.53 -16.32
C ARG A 281 25.41 16.35 -16.20
N LYS A 282 24.76 16.45 -17.39
CA LYS A 282 23.32 16.35 -17.57
C LYS A 282 22.77 15.00 -17.10
N TRP A 283 21.60 15.02 -16.49
CA TRP A 283 20.74 13.88 -16.20
C TRP A 283 20.37 13.10 -17.46
N ASN A 284 20.41 11.79 -17.37
CA ASN A 284 19.96 10.86 -18.39
C ASN A 284 19.05 9.82 -17.74
N TYR A 285 18.11 9.29 -18.52
CA TYR A 285 17.18 8.27 -18.05
C TYR A 285 16.84 7.28 -19.15
N LYS A 286 16.69 6.02 -18.77
CA LYS A 286 16.19 4.95 -19.62
C LYS A 286 15.29 4.02 -18.82
N MET A 287 14.22 3.58 -19.45
CA MET A 287 13.27 2.61 -18.91
C MET A 287 13.32 1.32 -19.71
N TRP A 288 13.23 0.20 -19.02
CA TRP A 288 12.93 -1.11 -19.57
C TRP A 288 11.57 -1.54 -19.06
N LEU A 289 10.72 -1.97 -19.99
CA LEU A 289 9.39 -2.48 -19.71
C LEU A 289 9.29 -3.89 -20.26
N ALA A 290 8.78 -4.83 -19.47
CA ALA A 290 8.41 -6.15 -19.95
C ALA A 290 7.24 -6.01 -20.94
N LYS A 291 7.35 -6.61 -22.13
CA LYS A 291 6.31 -6.53 -23.18
C LYS A 291 5.11 -7.40 -22.85
N GLU A 292 5.37 -8.46 -22.11
CA GLU A 292 4.39 -9.44 -21.67
C GLU A 292 4.68 -9.85 -20.22
N ARG A 293 3.65 -10.35 -19.54
CA ARG A 293 3.81 -10.84 -18.16
C ARG A 293 4.38 -12.26 -18.17
N THR A 294 5.64 -12.39 -18.55
CA THR A 294 6.36 -13.66 -18.58
C THR A 294 7.70 -13.57 -17.86
N LEU A 295 8.19 -14.70 -17.38
CA LEU A 295 9.50 -14.77 -16.71
C LEU A 295 10.64 -14.47 -17.69
N GLU A 296 10.47 -14.81 -18.97
CA GLU A 296 11.43 -14.53 -20.04
C GLU A 296 11.60 -13.02 -20.25
N GLU A 297 10.51 -12.27 -20.22
CA GLU A 297 10.53 -10.81 -20.34
C GLU A 297 11.14 -10.15 -19.09
N GLU A 298 10.83 -10.64 -17.87
CA GLU A 298 11.52 -10.19 -16.67
C GLU A 298 13.03 -10.39 -16.77
N LYS A 299 13.46 -11.59 -17.19
CA LYS A 299 14.88 -11.89 -17.39
C LYS A 299 15.50 -10.97 -18.40
N ARG A 300 14.85 -10.74 -19.55
CA ARG A 300 15.33 -9.85 -20.62
C ARG A 300 15.58 -8.43 -20.10
N ILE A 301 14.61 -7.83 -19.42
CA ILE A 301 14.77 -6.43 -18.94
C ILE A 301 15.84 -6.31 -17.88
N ILE A 302 16.01 -7.30 -17.00
CA ILE A 302 17.07 -7.33 -16.00
C ILE A 302 18.46 -7.43 -16.69
N GLU A 303 18.62 -8.33 -17.64
CA GLU A 303 19.88 -8.53 -18.35
C GLU A 303 20.27 -7.30 -19.19
N GLU A 304 19.32 -6.70 -19.91
CA GLU A 304 19.55 -5.46 -20.67
C GLU A 304 19.94 -4.29 -19.75
N TRP A 305 19.30 -4.16 -18.59
CA TRP A 305 19.64 -3.15 -17.58
C TRP A 305 21.07 -3.35 -17.04
N LEU A 306 21.44 -4.58 -16.65
CA LEU A 306 22.78 -4.90 -16.17
C LEU A 306 23.86 -4.64 -17.24
N ILE A 307 23.58 -5.02 -18.50
CA ILE A 307 24.48 -4.74 -19.64
C ILE A 307 24.66 -3.23 -19.82
N MET A 308 23.58 -2.45 -19.75
CA MET A 308 23.67 -1.00 -19.88
C MET A 308 24.53 -0.36 -18.79
N MET A 309 24.36 -0.76 -17.52
CA MET A 309 25.22 -0.26 -16.45
C MET A 309 26.68 -0.58 -16.69
N LYS A 310 26.98 -1.83 -17.13
CA LYS A 310 28.34 -2.24 -17.44
C LYS A 310 28.95 -1.49 -18.64
N LEU A 311 28.14 -1.12 -19.63
CA LEU A 311 28.58 -0.30 -20.77
C LEU A 311 28.89 1.15 -20.38
N LEU A 312 28.17 1.67 -19.36
CA LEU A 312 28.36 3.04 -18.89
C LEU A 312 29.52 3.16 -17.90
N SER A 313 29.84 2.10 -17.17
CA SER A 313 30.91 2.08 -16.18
C SER A 313 31.45 0.67 -16.02
N ASP A 314 32.76 0.51 -16.15
CA ASP A 314 33.45 -0.74 -15.83
C ASP A 314 33.68 -0.91 -14.31
N ASP A 315 33.53 0.17 -13.56
CA ASP A 315 33.73 0.20 -12.12
C ASP A 315 32.47 -0.15 -11.36
N ASN A 316 32.65 -0.49 -10.08
CA ASN A 316 31.58 -0.75 -9.13
C ASN A 316 30.91 0.56 -8.69
N ALA A 317 30.36 1.32 -9.67
CA ALA A 317 29.68 2.59 -9.43
C ALA A 317 28.49 2.42 -8.51
N PRO A 318 28.18 3.41 -7.63
CA PRO A 318 27.07 3.31 -6.70
C PRO A 318 25.73 3.33 -7.42
N VAL A 319 24.83 2.46 -6.99
CA VAL A 319 23.44 2.39 -7.47
C VAL A 319 22.53 2.82 -6.32
N TYR A 320 22.10 4.07 -6.39
CA TYR A 320 21.24 4.69 -5.38
C TYR A 320 19.80 4.28 -5.59
N HIS A 321 19.13 3.94 -4.49
CA HIS A 321 17.72 3.59 -4.45
C HIS A 321 17.07 4.09 -3.16
N TRP A 322 15.75 4.01 -3.06
CA TRP A 322 15.01 4.43 -1.89
C TRP A 322 14.38 3.25 -1.17
N TYR A 323 14.87 2.91 0.03
CA TYR A 323 14.47 1.74 0.81
C TYR A 323 14.99 0.44 0.18
N LYS A 324 14.62 -0.72 0.75
CA LYS A 324 15.24 -2.04 0.41
C LYS A 324 14.51 -2.81 -0.69
N ALA A 325 13.47 -2.23 -1.30
CA ALA A 325 12.60 -2.94 -2.23
C ALA A 325 13.36 -3.50 -3.43
N GLU A 326 14.17 -2.67 -4.09
CA GLU A 326 14.94 -3.02 -5.29
C GLU A 326 15.90 -4.17 -5.03
N GLN A 327 16.63 -4.13 -3.92
CA GLN A 327 17.55 -5.21 -3.51
C GLN A 327 16.80 -6.52 -3.25
N ILE A 328 15.65 -6.44 -2.58
CA ILE A 328 14.83 -7.61 -2.26
C ILE A 328 14.30 -8.25 -3.54
N PHE A 329 13.72 -7.46 -4.43
CA PHE A 329 13.13 -7.95 -5.69
C PHE A 329 14.20 -8.50 -6.63
N PHE A 330 15.34 -7.84 -6.74
CA PHE A 330 16.47 -8.33 -7.52
C PHE A 330 16.99 -9.68 -6.98
N ASN A 331 17.16 -9.83 -5.66
CA ASN A 331 17.56 -11.10 -5.07
C ASN A 331 16.50 -12.21 -5.25
N LYS A 332 15.22 -11.87 -5.27
CA LYS A 332 14.14 -12.81 -5.59
C LYS A 332 14.19 -13.22 -7.06
N ALA A 333 14.44 -12.29 -7.98
CA ALA A 333 14.61 -12.57 -9.40
C ALA A 333 15.81 -13.50 -9.66
N ILE A 334 16.96 -13.27 -9.03
CA ILE A 334 18.13 -14.17 -9.09
C ILE A 334 17.72 -15.62 -8.77
N ARG A 335 16.98 -15.82 -7.68
CA ARG A 335 16.54 -17.16 -7.27
C ARG A 335 15.52 -17.75 -8.24
N ARG A 336 14.55 -16.95 -8.69
CA ARG A 336 13.47 -17.37 -9.59
C ARG A 336 14.01 -17.84 -10.95
N HIS A 337 15.00 -17.11 -11.47
CA HIS A 337 15.64 -17.42 -12.74
C HIS A 337 16.83 -18.38 -12.63
N ASN A 338 17.21 -18.75 -11.40
CA ASN A 338 18.42 -19.55 -11.14
C ASN A 338 19.66 -18.97 -11.84
N MET A 339 19.85 -17.65 -11.77
CA MET A 339 20.93 -16.91 -12.44
C MET A 339 22.00 -16.49 -11.43
N ASN A 340 23.21 -16.27 -11.95
CA ASN A 340 24.32 -15.74 -11.18
C ASN A 340 24.68 -14.32 -11.66
N TRP A 341 23.70 -13.42 -11.65
CA TRP A 341 23.93 -12.02 -12.02
C TRP A 341 24.79 -11.30 -10.98
N THR A 342 25.72 -10.48 -11.48
CA THR A 342 26.50 -9.61 -10.58
C THR A 342 25.58 -8.61 -9.89
N LYS A 343 25.67 -8.56 -8.57
CA LYS A 343 24.86 -7.62 -7.79
C LYS A 343 25.41 -6.21 -7.95
N PRO A 344 24.55 -5.23 -8.21
CA PRO A 344 24.93 -3.82 -8.20
C PRO A 344 25.49 -3.38 -6.84
N ASN A 345 26.28 -2.33 -6.84
CA ASN A 345 26.76 -1.67 -5.61
C ASN A 345 25.65 -0.80 -5.02
N TRP A 346 24.71 -1.46 -4.35
CA TRP A 346 23.52 -0.84 -3.80
C TRP A 346 23.83 0.19 -2.70
N VAL A 347 23.18 1.35 -2.78
CA VAL A 347 23.26 2.41 -1.75
C VAL A 347 21.85 2.87 -1.42
N ASP A 348 21.37 2.49 -0.25
CA ASP A 348 20.05 2.88 0.25
C ASP A 348 20.08 4.31 0.80
N LEU A 349 19.57 5.27 0.01
CA LEU A 349 19.46 6.68 0.44
C LEU A 349 18.50 6.85 1.62
N HIS A 350 17.44 6.06 1.71
CA HIS A 350 16.54 6.12 2.87
C HIS A 350 17.28 5.75 4.16
N GLU A 351 18.14 4.74 4.14
CA GLU A 351 18.95 4.37 5.30
C GLU A 351 19.91 5.49 5.68
N LEU A 352 20.56 6.15 4.70
CA LEU A 352 21.42 7.29 4.94
C LEU A 352 20.65 8.47 5.54
N TYR A 353 19.48 8.80 4.98
CA TYR A 353 18.63 9.89 5.48
C TYR A 353 18.12 9.66 6.91
N THR A 354 17.85 8.43 7.28
CA THR A 354 17.42 8.09 8.64
C THR A 354 18.58 7.98 9.62
N THR A 355 19.74 7.51 9.20
CA THR A 355 20.93 7.35 10.05
C THR A 355 21.61 8.69 10.32
N LEU A 356 21.70 9.56 9.32
CA LEU A 356 22.30 10.89 9.39
C LEU A 356 21.30 11.99 9.74
N PRO A 357 20.12 11.71 10.26
CA PRO A 357 18.85 12.44 10.20
C PRO A 357 18.88 13.66 9.29
N ILE A 358 18.57 13.48 8.01
CA ILE A 358 18.44 14.57 7.05
C ILE A 358 16.96 14.82 6.81
N VAL A 359 16.46 15.95 7.27
CA VAL A 359 15.04 16.28 7.30
C VAL A 359 14.76 17.56 6.52
N ILE A 360 13.78 17.51 5.62
CA ILE A 360 13.23 18.69 4.98
C ILE A 360 12.13 19.24 5.87
N ALA A 361 12.18 20.51 6.24
CA ALA A 361 11.19 21.12 7.13
C ALA A 361 9.77 20.95 6.56
N GLY A 362 8.85 20.59 7.42
CA GLY A 362 7.45 20.31 7.05
C GLY A 362 7.16 18.91 6.55
N MET A 363 8.14 18.00 6.45
CA MET A 363 7.87 16.60 6.21
C MET A 363 7.45 15.88 7.50
N HIS A 364 6.56 14.89 7.37
CA HIS A 364 6.07 14.08 8.50
C HIS A 364 6.73 12.70 8.54
N SER A 365 7.26 12.23 7.44
CA SER A 365 7.88 10.91 7.31
C SER A 365 8.94 10.89 6.22
N PHE A 366 9.75 9.82 6.21
CA PHE A 366 10.75 9.55 5.17
C PHE A 366 10.16 8.86 3.93
N GLN A 367 8.86 8.98 3.68
CA GLN A 367 8.27 8.55 2.40
C GLN A 367 8.66 9.54 1.30
N LEU A 368 9.10 9.05 0.15
CA LEU A 368 9.60 9.87 -0.95
C LEU A 368 8.60 10.97 -1.35
N LYS A 369 7.31 10.65 -1.40
CA LYS A 369 6.22 11.63 -1.66
C LYS A 369 6.10 12.72 -0.61
N GLU A 370 6.30 12.40 0.66
CA GLU A 370 6.28 13.39 1.75
C GLU A 370 7.48 14.33 1.66
N ILE A 371 8.65 13.78 1.37
CA ILE A 371 9.86 14.58 1.17
C ILE A 371 9.69 15.49 -0.04
N THR A 372 9.17 14.96 -1.18
CA THR A 372 8.94 15.74 -2.40
C THR A 372 7.96 16.89 -2.16
N ARG A 373 6.86 16.63 -1.42
CA ARG A 373 5.91 17.66 -1.01
C ARG A 373 6.60 18.78 -0.20
N ALA A 374 7.46 18.39 0.74
CA ALA A 374 8.21 19.37 1.55
C ALA A 374 9.23 20.13 0.70
N LEU A 375 9.97 19.47 -0.19
CA LEU A 375 10.91 20.10 -1.13
C LEU A 375 10.21 21.13 -2.01
N ARG A 376 9.04 20.78 -2.56
CA ARG A 376 8.23 21.68 -3.39
C ARG A 376 7.78 22.93 -2.63
N SER A 377 7.42 22.80 -1.37
CA SER A 377 7.01 23.96 -0.54
C SER A 377 8.11 25.00 -0.37
N PHE A 378 9.37 24.64 -0.60
CA PHE A 378 10.53 25.52 -0.57
C PHE A 378 11.10 25.83 -1.96
N ASN A 379 10.44 25.43 -3.05
CA ASN A 379 10.92 25.54 -4.44
C ASN A 379 12.29 24.89 -4.65
N LEU A 380 12.54 23.75 -4.01
CA LEU A 380 13.77 22.97 -4.17
C LEU A 380 13.62 21.90 -5.26
N VAL A 381 12.42 21.65 -5.73
CA VAL A 381 12.08 20.81 -6.88
C VAL A 381 11.01 21.50 -7.70
N GLU A 382 11.10 21.40 -9.03
CA GLU A 382 10.11 21.95 -9.95
C GLU A 382 8.94 20.99 -10.19
N LYS A 383 9.24 19.70 -10.34
CA LYS A 383 8.26 18.64 -10.60
C LYS A 383 7.94 17.84 -9.34
N SER A 384 6.70 17.44 -9.20
CA SER A 384 6.22 16.55 -8.14
C SER A 384 5.20 15.55 -8.69
N TYR A 385 4.79 14.59 -7.86
CA TYR A 385 3.77 13.61 -8.22
C TYR A 385 2.41 14.24 -8.56
N GLU A 386 2.11 15.41 -8.02
CA GLU A 386 0.85 16.15 -8.28
C GLU A 386 0.77 16.67 -9.72
N ASP A 387 1.90 16.79 -10.39
CA ASP A 387 1.99 17.24 -11.78
C ASP A 387 1.83 16.10 -12.80
N LEU A 388 1.77 14.86 -12.30
CA LEU A 388 1.66 13.65 -13.11
C LEU A 388 0.21 13.12 -13.15
N VAL A 389 -0.15 12.45 -14.25
CA VAL A 389 -1.38 11.67 -14.35
C VAL A 389 -1.29 10.47 -13.41
N CYS A 390 -0.18 9.74 -13.47
CA CYS A 390 0.14 8.66 -12.55
C CYS A 390 0.81 9.23 -11.28
N GLN A 391 0.04 9.32 -10.20
CA GLN A 391 0.50 9.94 -8.94
C GLN A 391 0.94 8.93 -7.88
N SER A 392 0.87 7.64 -8.17
CA SER A 392 1.18 6.59 -7.18
C SER A 392 1.56 5.28 -7.85
N GLY A 393 2.34 4.43 -7.16
CA GLY A 393 2.60 3.06 -7.60
C GLY A 393 1.32 2.24 -7.87
N ARG A 394 0.20 2.56 -7.19
CA ARG A 394 -1.10 1.94 -7.50
C ARG A 394 -1.65 2.39 -8.85
N ASN A 395 -1.46 3.66 -9.24
CA ASN A 395 -1.82 4.13 -10.57
C ASN A 395 -0.91 3.51 -11.63
N ALA A 396 0.41 3.42 -11.37
CA ALA A 396 1.35 2.74 -12.25
C ALA A 396 0.98 1.27 -12.45
N LEU A 397 0.55 0.59 -11.38
CA LEU A 397 0.04 -0.77 -11.44
C LEU A 397 -1.25 -0.88 -12.27
N SER A 398 -2.16 0.10 -12.16
CA SER A 398 -3.37 0.15 -13.00
C SER A 398 -3.02 0.33 -14.48
N ASP A 399 -2.11 1.27 -14.79
CA ASP A 399 -1.62 1.47 -16.16
C ASP A 399 -0.92 0.23 -16.71
N ALA A 400 -0.13 -0.48 -15.88
CA ALA A 400 0.49 -1.74 -16.25
C ALA A 400 -0.55 -2.85 -16.50
N TRP A 401 -1.58 -2.92 -15.66
CA TRP A 401 -2.67 -3.84 -15.85
C TRP A 401 -3.39 -3.61 -17.17
N ASP A 402 -3.75 -2.37 -17.45
CA ASP A 402 -4.40 -1.98 -18.72
C ASP A 402 -3.48 -2.28 -19.92
N TYR A 403 -2.18 -2.05 -19.79
CA TYR A 403 -1.20 -2.38 -20.83
C TYR A 403 -1.11 -3.88 -21.11
N TYR A 404 -1.16 -4.75 -20.07
CA TYR A 404 -1.01 -6.20 -20.27
C TYR A 404 -2.31 -6.91 -20.70
N TYR A 405 -3.46 -6.44 -20.25
CA TYR A 405 -4.72 -7.17 -20.37
C TYR A 405 -5.76 -6.49 -21.26
N ASN A 406 -5.57 -5.23 -21.64
CA ASN A 406 -6.44 -4.58 -22.61
C ASN A 406 -5.95 -4.81 -24.04
N GLU A 407 -6.90 -5.05 -24.98
CA GLU A 407 -6.60 -5.22 -26.41
C GLU A 407 -5.95 -3.96 -27.02
N ASN A 408 -6.25 -2.78 -26.50
CA ASN A 408 -5.69 -1.51 -26.93
C ASN A 408 -4.50 -1.10 -26.04
N LYS A 409 -3.32 -1.66 -26.32
CA LYS A 409 -2.06 -1.24 -25.68
C LYS A 409 -1.76 0.21 -26.03
N SER A 410 -2.21 1.13 -25.18
CA SER A 410 -2.04 2.57 -25.40
C SER A 410 -0.61 3.03 -25.05
N GLU A 411 -0.01 3.84 -25.91
CA GLU A 411 1.25 4.55 -25.59
C GLU A 411 1.08 5.48 -24.37
N GLU A 412 -0.13 5.90 -24.08
CA GLU A 412 -0.44 6.74 -22.92
C GLU A 412 -0.08 6.01 -21.60
N HIS A 413 -0.47 4.75 -21.44
CA HIS A 413 -0.12 3.96 -20.24
C HIS A 413 1.38 3.82 -20.07
N ILE A 414 2.11 3.56 -21.18
CA ILE A 414 3.57 3.49 -21.16
C ILE A 414 4.19 4.82 -20.72
N ASN A 415 3.68 5.93 -21.25
CA ASN A 415 4.17 7.27 -20.91
C ASN A 415 3.86 7.63 -19.45
N ASN A 416 2.70 7.26 -18.94
CA ASN A 416 2.34 7.48 -17.54
C ASN A 416 3.29 6.73 -16.60
N MET A 417 3.51 5.44 -16.85
CA MET A 417 4.46 4.60 -16.09
C MET A 417 5.89 5.16 -16.18
N LYS A 418 6.31 5.56 -17.39
CA LYS A 418 7.63 6.15 -17.61
C LYS A 418 7.84 7.42 -16.82
N ASN A 419 6.91 8.38 -16.92
CA ASN A 419 7.01 9.67 -16.25
C ASN A 419 7.03 9.53 -14.72
N TYR A 420 6.28 8.59 -14.19
CA TYR A 420 6.25 8.29 -12.76
C TYR A 420 7.61 7.74 -12.30
N ASN A 421 8.10 6.69 -12.93
CA ASN A 421 9.36 6.05 -12.57
C ASN A 421 10.60 6.96 -12.84
N GLU A 422 10.56 7.78 -13.92
CA GLU A 422 11.60 8.79 -14.17
C GLU A 422 11.66 9.82 -13.05
N LEU A 423 10.51 10.26 -12.54
CA LEU A 423 10.45 11.18 -11.41
C LEU A 423 11.04 10.54 -10.15
N ASP A 424 10.70 9.27 -9.84
CA ASP A 424 11.26 8.56 -8.70
C ASP A 424 12.78 8.49 -8.78
N CYS A 425 13.33 8.08 -9.92
CA CYS A 425 14.79 8.07 -10.15
C CYS A 425 15.42 9.48 -10.06
N PHE A 426 14.76 10.51 -10.62
CA PHE A 426 15.28 11.89 -10.58
C PHE A 426 15.32 12.46 -9.17
N LEU A 427 14.29 12.21 -8.39
CA LEU A 427 14.25 12.68 -6.99
C LEU A 427 15.40 12.12 -6.15
N LEU A 428 15.88 10.92 -6.44
CA LEU A 428 17.06 10.36 -5.75
C LEU A 428 18.30 11.22 -5.98
N THR A 429 18.46 11.85 -7.17
CA THR A 429 19.58 12.77 -7.43
C THR A 429 19.48 14.02 -6.57
N VAL A 430 18.29 14.61 -6.48
CA VAL A 430 18.04 15.80 -5.66
C VAL A 430 18.33 15.50 -4.19
N LEU A 431 17.88 14.34 -3.71
CA LEU A 431 18.11 13.92 -2.33
C LEU A 431 19.59 13.65 -2.06
N LEU A 432 20.31 13.03 -2.99
CA LEU A 432 21.74 12.82 -2.85
C LEU A 432 22.50 14.16 -2.75
N ASP A 433 22.17 15.13 -3.62
CA ASP A 433 22.79 16.46 -3.59
C ASP A 433 22.47 17.19 -2.29
N ILE A 434 21.22 17.19 -1.86
CA ILE A 434 20.82 17.74 -0.57
C ILE A 434 21.58 17.05 0.57
N GLY A 435 21.75 15.76 0.53
CA GLY A 435 22.45 15.02 1.58
C GLY A 435 23.95 15.31 1.68
N ARG A 436 24.59 15.77 0.59
CA ARG A 436 26.02 16.10 0.54
C ARG A 436 26.37 17.51 0.96
N ILE A 437 25.48 18.46 0.76
CA ILE A 437 25.66 19.86 1.20
C ILE A 437 25.66 19.93 2.73
#